data_320d21a5c826fb371e4b750e551b2cbf
#
_entry.id   320d21a5c826fb371e4b750e551b2cbf
#
_cell.length_a   1.000
_cell.length_b   1.000
_cell.length_c   1.000
_cell.angle_alpha   90.00
_cell.angle_beta   90.00
_cell.angle_gamma   90.00
#
_symmetry.space_group_name_H-M   'P 1'
#
loop_
_entity.id
_entity.type
_entity.pdbx_description
1 polymer ?
#
loop_
_entity_poly.entity_id
_entity_poly.type
_entity_poly.pdbx_seq_one_letter_code
_entity_poly.pdbx_strand_id
1 'polypeptide(L)'
;KYQSGQKIKKDYKSPSKVEYIDSAKNIIFVAAGINHTVTIDSDGYVWSFGANEYSQLGNQDNANAYIPVIAGKMQLKPQVIRLDKGSSVNVSVGDTNNNALTVTIAEYLNLLGKTTSTDNSYTVESLDTSVVRVESDGLTITGVKDGKAILKVVKTSSNTIGYVTVYVGQNGGIYPMVDGGKGHSIALKYDGTVWTWGLNDSNQLRYETENGMSLEPKKVTLGANNEQAVLIAAGDKYNLAIGMSSKVYSWGNNNNGQLGNGNDDRSATGIDTVKYKDGTYVEGAVGISTHGNTAYILLANGTVAVFGEEYDNQNYASIVSGLNNILQVSGNYALSISGEVWKMSKDNIPTKVMGYKDDNGNELSILKIAHG
;
A
#
# COMPACT_ATOMS: atom_id res chain seq x y z
N LYS A 1 5.59 -18.06 14.95
CA LYS A 1 5.38 -18.43 16.39
C LYS A 1 5.43 -17.23 17.37
N TYR A 2 5.86 -16.06 16.96
CA TYR A 2 6.08 -14.88 17.83
C TYR A 2 5.21 -13.68 17.46
N GLN A 3 4.35 -13.81 16.46
CA GLN A 3 3.61 -12.70 15.83
C GLN A 3 2.34 -12.25 16.59
N SER A 4 2.00 -12.93 17.70
CA SER A 4 0.75 -12.63 18.42
C SER A 4 0.83 -11.41 19.35
N GLY A 5 2.02 -10.86 19.60
CA GLY A 5 2.22 -9.73 20.52
C GLY A 5 1.82 -10.08 21.98
N GLN A 6 1.89 -11.34 22.37
CA GLN A 6 1.45 -11.85 23.67
C GLN A 6 2.62 -12.41 24.46
N LYS A 7 2.65 -12.18 25.77
CA LYS A 7 3.70 -12.65 26.69
C LYS A 7 3.89 -14.17 26.70
N ILE A 8 2.83 -14.93 26.39
CA ILE A 8 2.84 -16.39 26.44
C ILE A 8 3.01 -16.98 25.05
N LYS A 9 4.01 -17.84 24.88
CA LYS A 9 4.28 -18.56 23.62
C LYS A 9 3.26 -19.69 23.42
N LYS A 10 2.15 -19.39 22.73
CA LYS A 10 1.17 -20.40 22.32
C LYS A 10 0.49 -19.98 21.01
N ASP A 11 -0.11 -20.93 20.31
CA ASP A 11 -0.97 -20.65 19.17
C ASP A 11 -2.35 -20.21 19.66
N TYR A 12 -2.81 -19.05 19.20
CA TYR A 12 -4.12 -18.51 19.52
C TYR A 12 -5.10 -18.88 18.42
N LYS A 13 -6.19 -19.55 18.78
CA LYS A 13 -7.27 -19.96 17.86
C LYS A 13 -8.35 -18.88 17.68
N SER A 14 -8.28 -17.83 18.49
CA SER A 14 -9.21 -16.70 18.48
C SER A 14 -8.44 -15.40 18.57
N PRO A 15 -8.96 -14.29 18.02
CA PRO A 15 -8.36 -12.98 18.18
C PRO A 15 -8.14 -12.63 19.66
N SER A 16 -6.98 -12.13 20.00
CA SER A 16 -6.61 -11.68 21.34
C SER A 16 -6.01 -10.28 21.26
N LYS A 17 -6.32 -9.44 22.25
CA LYS A 17 -5.74 -8.11 22.33
C LYS A 17 -4.22 -8.21 22.49
N VAL A 18 -3.46 -7.46 21.68
CA VAL A 18 -2.01 -7.32 21.84
C VAL A 18 -1.73 -6.59 23.14
N GLU A 19 -0.90 -7.19 23.99
CA GLU A 19 -0.50 -6.60 25.27
C GLU A 19 0.67 -5.64 25.08
N TYR A 20 0.87 -4.71 26.03
CA TYR A 20 2.04 -3.82 26.14
C TYR A 20 2.13 -2.70 25.09
N ILE A 21 1.21 -2.56 24.15
CA ILE A 21 0.99 -1.25 23.51
C ILE A 21 0.10 -0.47 24.47
N ASP A 22 0.58 0.69 24.91
CA ASP A 22 -0.15 1.56 25.83
C ASP A 22 -1.59 1.76 25.34
N SER A 23 -2.58 1.47 26.21
CA SER A 23 -3.99 1.59 25.86
C SER A 23 -4.42 3.03 25.53
N ALA A 24 -3.61 4.03 25.88
CA ALA A 24 -3.79 5.42 25.47
C ALA A 24 -3.32 5.68 24.01
N LYS A 25 -2.61 4.73 23.41
CA LYS A 25 -2.10 4.83 22.03
C LYS A 25 -3.06 4.15 21.07
N ASN A 26 -3.57 4.88 20.11
CA ASN A 26 -4.35 4.30 19.03
C ASN A 26 -3.41 3.80 17.94
N ILE A 27 -3.52 2.54 17.55
CA ILE A 27 -2.81 2.00 16.39
C ILE A 27 -3.52 2.50 15.13
N ILE A 28 -2.76 3.19 14.28
CA ILE A 28 -3.27 3.79 13.03
C ILE A 28 -2.93 2.95 11.80
N PHE A 29 -1.90 2.11 11.90
CA PHE A 29 -1.49 1.20 10.82
C PHE A 29 -0.90 -0.10 11.37
N VAL A 30 -1.12 -1.20 10.66
CA VAL A 30 -0.52 -2.51 10.94
C VAL A 30 -0.17 -3.21 9.64
N ALA A 31 0.99 -3.83 9.60
CA ALA A 31 1.44 -4.71 8.52
C ALA A 31 2.07 -5.98 9.09
N ALA A 32 1.98 -7.07 8.34
CA ALA A 32 2.54 -8.36 8.71
C ALA A 32 3.59 -8.80 7.70
N GLY A 33 4.82 -8.98 8.15
CA GLY A 33 5.82 -9.76 7.42
C GLY A 33 5.60 -11.26 7.65
N ILE A 34 6.43 -12.12 7.06
CA ILE A 34 6.27 -13.58 7.16
C ILE A 34 6.32 -14.07 8.62
N ASN A 35 7.19 -13.51 9.45
CA ASN A 35 7.40 -13.94 10.83
C ASN A 35 7.43 -12.78 11.84
N HIS A 36 7.03 -11.58 11.46
CA HIS A 36 6.97 -10.43 12.36
C HIS A 36 5.78 -9.52 12.00
N THR A 37 5.44 -8.63 12.90
CA THR A 37 4.38 -7.63 12.73
C THR A 37 4.95 -6.26 13.02
N VAL A 38 4.57 -5.26 12.25
CA VAL A 38 4.95 -3.86 12.41
C VAL A 38 3.69 -3.01 12.52
N THR A 39 3.67 -2.06 13.43
CA THR A 39 2.53 -1.16 13.65
C THR A 39 2.99 0.27 13.83
N ILE A 40 2.11 1.22 13.57
CA ILE A 40 2.31 2.65 13.88
C ILE A 40 1.21 3.08 14.85
N ASP A 41 1.58 3.78 15.91
CA ASP A 41 0.62 4.41 16.80
C ASP A 41 0.27 5.86 16.39
N SER A 42 -0.73 6.44 17.06
CA SER A 42 -1.18 7.81 16.79
C SER A 42 -0.13 8.89 17.07
N ASP A 43 0.91 8.58 17.83
CA ASP A 43 2.04 9.48 18.09
C ASP A 43 3.17 9.28 17.07
N GLY A 44 3.01 8.31 16.15
CA GLY A 44 3.95 8.00 15.08
C GLY A 44 5.13 7.13 15.50
N TYR A 45 5.05 6.46 16.63
CA TYR A 45 6.03 5.43 16.98
C TYR A 45 5.76 4.16 16.21
N VAL A 46 6.83 3.55 15.72
CA VAL A 46 6.78 2.23 15.10
C VAL A 46 7.03 1.18 16.18
N TRP A 47 6.10 0.24 16.29
CA TRP A 47 6.20 -0.91 17.18
C TRP A 47 6.31 -2.17 16.34
N SER A 48 7.15 -3.10 16.77
CA SER A 48 7.33 -4.37 16.08
C SER A 48 7.42 -5.53 17.07
N PHE A 49 7.01 -6.72 16.63
CA PHE A 49 7.09 -7.95 17.44
C PHE A 49 7.09 -9.16 16.51
N GLY A 50 7.63 -10.27 16.98
CA GLY A 50 7.79 -11.51 16.23
C GLY A 50 9.23 -11.98 16.15
N ALA A 51 9.62 -12.58 15.02
CA ALA A 51 10.99 -13.02 14.76
C ALA A 51 11.92 -11.82 14.58
N ASN A 52 13.16 -11.95 15.04
CA ASN A 52 14.18 -10.90 14.93
C ASN A 52 15.58 -11.44 14.58
N GLU A 53 15.65 -12.65 14.05
CA GLU A 53 16.92 -13.29 13.70
C GLU A 53 17.74 -12.48 12.68
N TYR A 54 17.07 -11.60 11.93
CA TYR A 54 17.64 -10.70 10.93
C TYR A 54 17.49 -9.22 11.31
N SER A 55 17.25 -8.92 12.59
CA SER A 55 17.04 -7.57 13.12
C SER A 55 15.84 -6.83 12.49
N GLN A 56 14.84 -7.57 11.97
CA GLN A 56 13.67 -7.01 11.29
C GLN A 56 12.75 -6.23 12.22
N LEU A 57 12.93 -6.32 13.54
CA LEU A 57 12.20 -5.50 14.51
C LEU A 57 12.80 -4.10 14.67
N GLY A 58 14.05 -3.87 14.21
CA GLY A 58 14.69 -2.56 14.22
C GLY A 58 14.96 -1.97 15.61
N ASN A 59 15.02 -2.81 16.64
CA ASN A 59 15.16 -2.42 18.04
C ASN A 59 16.61 -2.49 18.58
N GLN A 60 17.60 -2.46 17.68
CA GLN A 60 19.03 -2.58 17.98
C GLN A 60 19.42 -3.93 18.63
N ASP A 61 18.62 -4.96 18.40
CA ASP A 61 18.76 -6.30 18.93
C ASP A 61 18.45 -7.31 17.79
N ASN A 62 18.80 -8.56 17.96
CA ASN A 62 18.44 -9.67 17.09
C ASN A 62 17.65 -10.78 17.80
N ALA A 63 17.25 -10.55 19.05
CA ALA A 63 16.41 -11.45 19.78
C ALA A 63 14.93 -11.33 19.37
N ASN A 64 14.25 -12.48 19.24
CA ASN A 64 12.82 -12.49 18.95
C ASN A 64 12.01 -11.82 20.07
N ALA A 65 11.09 -10.93 19.71
CA ALA A 65 10.25 -10.24 20.67
C ALA A 65 8.81 -10.78 20.65
N TYR A 66 8.36 -11.29 21.79
CA TYR A 66 6.98 -11.76 21.98
C TYR A 66 6.00 -10.63 22.26
N ILE A 67 6.49 -9.52 22.76
CA ILE A 67 5.74 -8.31 23.08
C ILE A 67 6.24 -7.19 22.16
N PRO A 68 5.41 -6.19 21.85
CA PRO A 68 5.82 -5.06 21.04
C PRO A 68 7.05 -4.33 21.58
N VAL A 69 8.01 -4.06 20.71
CA VAL A 69 9.20 -3.24 20.97
C VAL A 69 9.23 -2.07 20.00
N ILE A 70 9.82 -0.95 20.41
CA ILE A 70 9.94 0.22 19.53
C ILE A 70 11.06 -0.02 18.50
N ALA A 71 10.77 0.19 17.22
CA ALA A 71 11.74 0.12 16.15
C ALA A 71 12.67 1.35 16.18
N GLY A 72 13.82 1.20 16.81
CA GLY A 72 14.84 2.26 16.93
C GLY A 72 14.30 3.54 17.58
N LYS A 73 14.88 4.68 17.17
CA LYS A 73 14.39 6.03 17.54
C LYS A 73 13.43 6.60 16.50
N MET A 74 12.92 5.76 15.62
CA MET A 74 12.07 6.17 14.51
C MET A 74 10.70 6.58 15.05
N GLN A 75 10.39 7.84 14.92
CA GLN A 75 9.07 8.39 15.20
C GLN A 75 8.46 8.90 13.89
N LEU A 76 7.45 8.22 13.41
CA LEU A 76 6.65 8.64 12.26
C LEU A 76 5.54 9.57 12.75
N LYS A 77 5.89 10.70 13.38
CA LYS A 77 4.86 11.65 13.85
C LYS A 77 4.01 12.08 12.68
N PRO A 78 2.69 11.92 12.78
CA PRO A 78 1.79 12.80 12.10
C PRO A 78 2.09 14.20 12.66
N GLN A 79 2.71 15.08 11.86
CA GLN A 79 2.39 16.47 12.11
C GLN A 79 0.90 16.55 11.82
N VAL A 80 0.11 16.83 12.85
CA VAL A 80 -1.32 17.07 12.68
C VAL A 80 -1.43 18.31 11.80
N ILE A 81 -1.43 18.12 10.51
CA ILE A 81 -2.06 19.09 9.64
C ILE A 81 -3.53 18.74 9.76
N ARG A 82 -4.21 19.49 10.59
CA ARG A 82 -5.51 19.94 10.23
C ARG A 82 -5.31 20.55 8.85
N LEU A 83 -5.77 19.94 7.80
CA LEU A 83 -6.15 20.69 6.62
C LEU A 83 -6.96 21.83 7.20
N ASP A 84 -6.43 23.05 7.15
CA ASP A 84 -7.13 24.21 7.70
C ASP A 84 -8.55 24.12 7.19
N LYS A 85 -9.53 24.39 8.06
CA LYS A 85 -10.93 24.55 7.65
C LYS A 85 -10.94 25.42 6.41
N GLY A 86 -11.11 24.84 5.22
CA GLY A 86 -11.09 25.59 3.97
C GLY A 86 -10.19 25.04 2.87
N SER A 87 -9.31 24.06 3.11
CA SER A 87 -8.62 23.36 2.01
C SER A 87 -9.60 22.39 1.36
N SER A 88 -10.24 22.82 0.31
CA SER A 88 -11.20 22.03 -0.44
C SER A 88 -10.70 21.79 -1.87
N VAL A 89 -10.95 20.60 -2.38
CA VAL A 89 -10.63 20.19 -3.75
C VAL A 89 -11.93 19.87 -4.48
N ASN A 90 -12.18 20.50 -5.61
CA ASN A 90 -13.32 20.17 -6.45
C ASN A 90 -13.03 18.90 -7.25
N VAL A 91 -13.90 17.91 -7.16
CA VAL A 91 -13.80 16.62 -7.85
C VAL A 91 -14.14 16.74 -9.34
N SER A 92 -14.22 17.95 -9.89
CA SER A 92 -14.46 18.14 -11.31
C SER A 92 -13.28 17.67 -12.16
N VAL A 93 -13.58 16.93 -13.22
CA VAL A 93 -12.57 16.53 -14.22
C VAL A 93 -12.03 17.78 -14.90
N GLY A 94 -10.72 17.98 -14.87
CA GLY A 94 -10.05 19.08 -15.56
C GLY A 94 -9.32 20.08 -14.67
N ASP A 95 -9.32 19.89 -13.35
CA ASP A 95 -8.46 20.69 -12.48
C ASP A 95 -7.01 20.18 -12.59
N THR A 96 -6.17 20.97 -13.29
CA THR A 96 -4.77 20.68 -13.55
C THR A 96 -3.83 21.08 -12.40
N ASN A 97 -4.39 21.43 -11.25
CA ASN A 97 -3.59 21.69 -10.08
C ASN A 97 -3.03 20.38 -9.56
N ASN A 98 -1.71 20.28 -9.54
CA ASN A 98 -0.86 19.15 -9.11
C ASN A 98 -1.12 18.61 -7.70
N ASN A 99 -2.37 18.43 -7.31
CA ASN A 99 -2.75 17.80 -6.06
C ASN A 99 -2.94 16.31 -6.34
N ALA A 100 -2.08 15.44 -5.82
CA ALA A 100 -2.13 13.98 -6.04
C ALA A 100 -3.52 13.40 -5.78
N LEU A 101 -4.28 13.99 -4.88
CA LEU A 101 -5.67 13.64 -4.59
C LEU A 101 -6.61 13.90 -5.77
N THR A 102 -6.44 15.05 -6.44
CA THR A 102 -7.28 15.48 -7.59
C THR A 102 -7.03 14.60 -8.80
N VAL A 103 -5.78 14.23 -9.06
CA VAL A 103 -5.40 13.34 -10.17
C VAL A 103 -6.04 11.96 -10.00
N THR A 104 -5.95 11.36 -8.82
CA THR A 104 -6.50 10.02 -8.55
C THR A 104 -8.02 9.98 -8.72
N ILE A 105 -8.73 11.01 -8.25
CA ILE A 105 -10.18 11.11 -8.41
C ILE A 105 -10.58 11.35 -9.86
N ALA A 106 -9.89 12.24 -10.56
CA ALA A 106 -10.14 12.53 -11.96
C ALA A 106 -9.91 11.30 -12.86
N GLU A 107 -8.83 10.56 -12.63
CA GLU A 107 -8.54 9.32 -13.35
C GLU A 107 -9.63 8.27 -13.10
N TYR A 108 -10.09 8.14 -11.86
CA TYR A 108 -11.16 7.21 -11.52
C TYR A 108 -12.51 7.60 -12.14
N LEU A 109 -12.85 8.88 -12.20
CA LEU A 109 -14.02 9.37 -12.90
C LEU A 109 -13.96 9.10 -14.42
N ASN A 110 -12.75 9.16 -15.01
CA ASN A 110 -12.53 8.73 -16.40
C ASN A 110 -12.82 7.25 -16.60
N LEU A 111 -12.46 6.38 -15.65
CA LEU A 111 -12.78 4.95 -15.64
C LEU A 111 -14.30 4.70 -15.66
N LEU A 112 -15.08 5.55 -15.00
CA LEU A 112 -16.54 5.51 -15.04
C LEU A 112 -17.13 6.09 -16.34
N GLY A 113 -16.28 6.43 -17.31
CA GLY A 113 -16.68 6.97 -18.63
C GLY A 113 -17.03 8.45 -18.61
N LYS A 114 -16.50 9.22 -17.64
CA LYS A 114 -16.61 10.67 -17.62
C LYS A 114 -15.47 11.30 -18.42
N THR A 115 -15.77 12.00 -19.50
CA THR A 115 -14.77 12.59 -20.39
C THR A 115 -14.72 14.12 -20.38
N THR A 116 -15.63 14.80 -19.65
CA THR A 116 -15.71 16.27 -19.63
C THR A 116 -16.07 16.82 -18.24
N SER A 117 -15.58 18.03 -17.96
CA SER A 117 -15.75 18.75 -16.69
C SER A 117 -17.16 19.26 -16.39
N THR A 118 -18.11 19.12 -17.31
CA THR A 118 -19.46 19.69 -17.21
C THR A 118 -20.56 18.67 -16.96
N ASP A 119 -20.20 17.40 -16.74
CA ASP A 119 -21.18 16.34 -16.53
C ASP A 119 -21.56 16.24 -15.03
N ASN A 120 -22.67 16.85 -14.63
CA ASN A 120 -23.23 16.81 -13.28
C ASN A 120 -23.97 15.47 -12.98
N SER A 121 -23.74 14.43 -13.75
CA SER A 121 -24.40 13.13 -13.61
C SER A 121 -23.80 12.20 -12.53
N TYR A 122 -23.01 12.74 -11.62
CA TYR A 122 -22.38 11.98 -10.54
C TYR A 122 -22.77 12.50 -9.16
N THR A 123 -22.90 11.59 -8.21
CA THR A 123 -22.97 11.91 -6.79
C THR A 123 -21.76 11.28 -6.08
N VAL A 124 -21.20 12.00 -5.12
CA VAL A 124 -20.06 11.57 -4.32
C VAL A 124 -20.49 11.51 -2.86
N GLU A 125 -20.17 10.41 -2.19
CA GLU A 125 -20.44 10.18 -0.78
C GLU A 125 -19.16 9.72 -0.08
N SER A 126 -18.82 10.33 1.06
CA SER A 126 -17.72 9.85 1.89
C SER A 126 -18.21 8.75 2.82
N LEU A 127 -17.56 7.58 2.80
CA LEU A 127 -17.84 6.50 3.75
C LEU A 127 -17.15 6.71 5.11
N ASP A 128 -16.27 7.72 5.22
CA ASP A 128 -15.69 8.19 6.48
C ASP A 128 -15.61 9.72 6.49
N THR A 129 -16.68 10.34 6.95
CA THR A 129 -16.79 11.79 7.04
C THR A 129 -15.88 12.41 8.11
N SER A 130 -15.31 11.60 9.00
CA SER A 130 -14.32 12.06 9.97
C SER A 130 -12.96 12.34 9.32
N VAL A 131 -12.67 11.70 8.19
CA VAL A 131 -11.42 11.85 7.42
C VAL A 131 -11.63 12.75 6.20
N VAL A 132 -12.69 12.51 5.42
CA VAL A 132 -13.02 13.31 4.24
C VAL A 132 -14.50 13.67 4.25
N ARG A 133 -14.82 14.94 4.12
CA ARG A 133 -16.20 15.46 3.99
C ARG A 133 -16.46 15.83 2.52
N VAL A 134 -17.64 15.52 2.04
CA VAL A 134 -18.18 16.04 0.78
C VAL A 134 -18.97 17.31 1.10
N GLU A 135 -18.71 18.38 0.39
CA GLU A 135 -19.37 19.67 0.58
C GLU A 135 -20.77 19.69 -0.04
N SER A 136 -21.51 20.77 0.21
CA SER A 136 -22.93 20.89 -0.20
C SER A 136 -23.16 20.91 -1.72
N ASP A 137 -22.12 21.15 -2.52
CA ASP A 137 -22.18 21.06 -3.99
C ASP A 137 -22.17 19.61 -4.49
N GLY A 138 -21.94 18.63 -3.59
CA GLY A 138 -21.87 17.21 -3.90
C GLY A 138 -20.64 16.77 -4.69
N LEU A 139 -19.71 17.69 -5.00
CA LEU A 139 -18.52 17.44 -5.82
C LEU A 139 -17.23 17.91 -5.14
N THR A 140 -17.27 18.89 -4.26
CA THR A 140 -16.11 19.34 -3.53
C THR A 140 -15.87 18.44 -2.32
N ILE A 141 -14.67 17.95 -2.15
CA ILE A 141 -14.25 17.19 -0.97
C ILE A 141 -13.25 17.99 -0.14
N THR A 142 -13.38 17.89 1.15
CA THR A 142 -12.48 18.52 2.12
C THR A 142 -11.85 17.46 3.00
N GLY A 143 -10.53 17.47 3.13
CA GLY A 143 -9.82 16.66 4.12
C GLY A 143 -10.06 17.24 5.51
N VAL A 144 -10.55 16.40 6.42
CA VAL A 144 -10.92 16.79 7.78
C VAL A 144 -9.86 16.39 8.79
N LYS A 145 -9.25 15.23 8.57
CA LYS A 145 -8.27 14.61 9.44
C LYS A 145 -7.35 13.71 8.62
N ASP A 146 -6.10 13.60 9.04
CA ASP A 146 -5.16 12.65 8.45
C ASP A 146 -5.71 11.22 8.53
N GLY A 147 -5.62 10.51 7.42
CA GLY A 147 -6.14 9.17 7.34
C GLY A 147 -6.43 8.71 5.91
N LYS A 148 -7.13 7.59 5.84
CA LYS A 148 -7.62 7.01 4.59
C LYS A 148 -9.13 6.95 4.64
N ALA A 149 -9.80 7.53 3.67
CA ALA A 149 -11.24 7.40 3.47
C ALA A 149 -11.55 6.77 2.11
N ILE A 150 -12.74 6.22 1.98
CA ILE A 150 -13.28 5.74 0.71
C ILE A 150 -14.42 6.69 0.32
N LEU A 151 -14.38 7.18 -0.90
CA LEU A 151 -15.51 7.86 -1.53
C LEU A 151 -16.27 6.86 -2.39
N LYS A 152 -17.59 6.85 -2.26
CA LYS A 152 -18.49 6.18 -3.18
C LYS A 152 -18.94 7.18 -4.23
N VAL A 153 -18.73 6.85 -5.49
CA VAL A 153 -19.11 7.69 -6.64
C VAL A 153 -20.18 6.94 -7.42
N VAL A 154 -21.31 7.57 -7.65
CA VAL A 154 -22.44 6.97 -8.40
C VAL A 154 -22.69 7.77 -9.65
N LYS A 155 -22.66 7.11 -10.82
CA LYS A 155 -23.12 7.68 -12.08
C LYS A 155 -24.64 7.60 -12.13
N THR A 156 -25.32 8.73 -12.01
CA THR A 156 -26.79 8.80 -11.87
C THR A 156 -27.53 8.27 -13.09
N SER A 157 -26.97 8.44 -14.31
CA SER A 157 -27.60 7.99 -15.55
C SER A 157 -27.62 6.48 -15.75
N SER A 158 -26.67 5.73 -15.15
CA SER A 158 -26.54 4.28 -15.30
C SER A 158 -26.58 3.53 -13.98
N ASN A 159 -26.69 4.23 -12.85
CA ASN A 159 -26.54 3.71 -11.50
C ASN A 159 -25.26 2.88 -11.29
N THR A 160 -24.22 3.20 -12.08
CA THR A 160 -22.90 2.55 -11.93
C THR A 160 -22.21 3.12 -10.71
N ILE A 161 -21.76 2.25 -9.82
CA ILE A 161 -21.12 2.61 -8.57
C ILE A 161 -19.60 2.39 -8.73
N GLY A 162 -18.84 3.38 -8.29
CA GLY A 162 -17.39 3.28 -8.15
C GLY A 162 -16.94 3.74 -6.77
N TYR A 163 -15.77 3.27 -6.34
CA TYR A 163 -15.18 3.65 -5.05
C TYR A 163 -13.79 4.24 -5.27
N VAL A 164 -13.51 5.35 -4.60
CA VAL A 164 -12.22 6.04 -4.66
C VAL A 164 -11.58 6.06 -3.28
N THR A 165 -10.34 5.62 -3.19
CA THR A 165 -9.56 5.76 -1.95
C THR A 165 -8.94 7.14 -1.90
N VAL A 166 -9.16 7.84 -0.80
CA VAL A 166 -8.59 9.16 -0.53
C VAL A 166 -7.67 9.06 0.67
N TYR A 167 -6.44 9.52 0.49
CA TYR A 167 -5.50 9.72 1.58
C TYR A 167 -5.47 11.21 1.93
N VAL A 168 -5.66 11.52 3.18
CA VAL A 168 -5.52 12.88 3.72
C VAL A 168 -4.25 12.91 4.54
N GLY A 169 -3.35 13.84 4.25
CA GLY A 169 -2.07 13.96 4.93
C GLY A 169 -1.28 15.14 4.39
N GLN A 170 0.00 15.23 4.78
CA GLN A 170 0.92 16.28 4.34
C GLN A 170 1.40 16.06 2.91
N ASN A 171 1.91 17.11 2.27
CA ASN A 171 2.64 17.04 0.98
C ASN A 171 1.90 16.25 -0.12
N GLY A 172 0.63 16.53 -0.35
CA GLY A 172 -0.13 15.87 -1.42
C GLY A 172 -0.72 14.51 -1.04
N GLY A 173 -1.07 14.31 0.23
CA GLY A 173 -1.79 13.11 0.68
C GLY A 173 -0.89 11.96 1.13
N ILE A 174 0.39 12.22 1.41
CA ILE A 174 1.28 11.20 1.96
C ILE A 174 0.80 10.82 3.36
N TYR A 175 0.48 9.54 3.53
CA TYR A 175 0.08 8.95 4.79
C TYR A 175 1.14 7.95 5.24
N PRO A 176 1.63 8.00 6.49
CA PRO A 176 2.68 7.09 6.94
C PRO A 176 2.18 5.66 6.94
N MET A 177 3.05 4.75 6.51
CA MET A 177 2.76 3.33 6.51
C MET A 177 4.03 2.52 6.75
N VAL A 178 3.84 1.27 7.13
CA VAL A 178 4.91 0.28 7.31
C VAL A 178 4.53 -1.00 6.61
N ASP A 179 5.53 -1.76 6.20
CA ASP A 179 5.33 -3.11 5.69
C ASP A 179 6.52 -4.01 6.06
N GLY A 180 6.34 -5.33 6.00
CA GLY A 180 7.33 -6.32 6.41
C GLY A 180 7.57 -7.42 5.40
N GLY A 181 8.81 -7.57 4.95
CA GLY A 181 9.26 -8.70 4.13
C GLY A 181 9.70 -9.92 4.96
N LYS A 182 10.51 -10.79 4.35
CA LYS A 182 11.01 -12.03 4.98
C LYS A 182 12.20 -11.80 5.90
N GLY A 183 12.40 -10.74 6.51
CA GLY A 183 13.52 -10.49 7.44
C GLY A 183 13.96 -9.05 7.41
N HIS A 184 13.24 -8.22 6.69
CA HIS A 184 13.42 -6.78 6.68
C HIS A 184 12.09 -6.08 6.84
N SER A 185 12.16 -4.80 7.13
CA SER A 185 11.00 -3.92 7.27
C SER A 185 11.23 -2.65 6.46
N ILE A 186 10.13 -2.05 6.04
CA ILE A 186 10.10 -0.78 5.31
C ILE A 186 9.07 0.16 5.95
N ALA A 187 9.37 1.45 5.93
CA ALA A 187 8.46 2.48 6.42
C ALA A 187 8.46 3.70 5.50
N LEU A 188 7.30 4.30 5.36
CA LEU A 188 7.06 5.58 4.70
C LEU A 188 6.68 6.61 5.75
N LYS A 189 7.38 7.74 5.75
CA LYS A 189 7.06 8.87 6.63
C LYS A 189 6.16 9.90 5.94
N TYR A 190 5.55 10.79 6.72
CA TYR A 190 4.72 11.89 6.20
C TYR A 190 5.44 12.83 5.23
N ASP A 191 6.76 12.91 5.32
CA ASP A 191 7.58 13.71 4.41
C ASP A 191 7.90 12.98 3.09
N GLY A 192 7.30 11.81 2.85
CA GLY A 192 7.53 10.98 1.67
C GLY A 192 8.85 10.22 1.68
N THR A 193 9.61 10.29 2.78
CA THR A 193 10.86 9.55 2.88
C THR A 193 10.62 8.09 3.22
N VAL A 194 11.38 7.22 2.54
CA VAL A 194 11.35 5.77 2.75
C VAL A 194 12.52 5.36 3.64
N TRP A 195 12.25 4.44 4.58
CA TRP A 195 13.23 3.92 5.53
C TRP A 195 13.17 2.40 5.55
N THR A 196 14.32 1.75 5.64
CA THR A 196 14.44 0.28 5.69
C THR A 196 15.36 -0.17 6.80
N TRP A 197 15.19 -1.39 7.31
CA TRP A 197 16.05 -2.04 8.31
C TRP A 197 15.85 -3.55 8.32
N GLY A 198 16.72 -4.29 9.03
CA GLY A 198 16.73 -5.74 9.11
C GLY A 198 17.73 -6.37 8.16
N LEU A 199 17.41 -7.51 7.56
CA LEU A 199 18.25 -8.28 6.65
C LEU A 199 18.59 -7.53 5.36
N ASN A 200 19.83 -7.65 4.88
CA ASN A 200 20.35 -7.04 3.65
C ASN A 200 21.15 -7.98 2.75
N ASP A 201 20.90 -9.27 2.81
CA ASP A 201 21.63 -10.29 2.02
C ASP A 201 21.35 -10.23 0.51
N SER A 202 20.36 -9.45 0.10
CA SER A 202 19.94 -9.24 -1.28
C SER A 202 19.81 -7.75 -1.64
N ASN A 203 20.48 -6.88 -0.92
CA ASN A 203 20.47 -5.42 -1.09
C ASN A 203 19.07 -4.78 -0.91
N GLN A 204 18.18 -5.46 -0.16
CA GLN A 204 16.82 -4.97 0.09
C GLN A 204 16.76 -3.73 0.99
N LEU A 205 17.83 -3.40 1.72
CA LEU A 205 17.91 -2.16 2.50
C LEU A 205 18.41 -0.97 1.69
N ARG A 206 19.09 -1.21 0.56
CA ARG A 206 19.61 -0.20 -0.37
C ARG A 206 20.74 0.67 0.20
N TYR A 207 21.42 0.20 1.22
CA TYR A 207 22.66 0.77 1.76
C TYR A 207 23.57 -0.34 2.28
N GLU A 208 24.85 -0.05 2.37
CA GLU A 208 25.82 -1.01 2.91
C GLU A 208 25.58 -1.26 4.39
N THR A 209 25.75 -2.49 4.80
CA THR A 209 25.54 -2.94 6.18
C THR A 209 26.71 -3.78 6.65
N GLU A 210 27.04 -3.65 7.92
CA GLU A 210 27.93 -4.58 8.58
C GLU A 210 27.18 -5.91 8.81
N ASN A 211 27.84 -7.02 8.53
CA ASN A 211 27.27 -8.38 8.73
C ASN A 211 25.93 -8.67 7.99
N GLY A 212 25.65 -7.95 6.90
CA GLY A 212 24.45 -8.21 6.07
C GLY A 212 23.12 -7.83 6.71
N MET A 213 23.11 -6.97 7.73
CA MET A 213 21.88 -6.51 8.38
C MET A 213 22.04 -5.11 8.98
N SER A 214 20.91 -4.42 9.20
CA SER A 214 20.85 -3.14 9.92
C SER A 214 19.99 -3.27 11.16
N LEU A 215 20.55 -2.89 12.31
CA LEU A 215 19.88 -2.92 13.61
C LEU A 215 18.92 -1.76 13.82
N GLU A 216 18.95 -0.77 12.94
CA GLU A 216 18.14 0.44 13.03
C GLU A 216 17.65 0.92 11.66
N PRO A 217 16.51 1.62 11.61
CA PRO A 217 16.01 2.23 10.39
C PRO A 217 17.00 3.25 9.80
N LYS A 218 17.24 3.16 8.48
CA LYS A 218 17.99 4.17 7.71
C LYS A 218 17.21 4.60 6.48
N LYS A 219 17.42 5.86 6.08
CA LYS A 219 16.73 6.46 4.94
C LYS A 219 17.22 5.88 3.62
N VAL A 220 16.29 5.62 2.71
CA VAL A 220 16.53 5.23 1.32
C VAL A 220 16.20 6.40 0.40
N THR A 221 17.07 6.64 -0.61
CA THR A 221 16.81 7.66 -1.63
C THR A 221 16.13 7.02 -2.84
N LEU A 222 14.93 7.48 -3.20
CA LEU A 222 14.20 7.00 -4.38
C LEU A 222 14.61 7.77 -5.64
N GLY A 223 15.03 7.02 -6.65
CA GLY A 223 15.41 7.59 -7.94
C GLY A 223 16.54 8.62 -7.87
N ALA A 224 16.90 9.20 -9.02
CA ALA A 224 18.00 10.18 -9.11
C ALA A 224 17.67 11.53 -8.45
N ASN A 225 16.37 11.88 -8.35
CA ASN A 225 15.92 13.17 -7.82
C ASN A 225 15.42 13.10 -6.38
N ASN A 226 15.66 11.99 -5.66
CA ASN A 226 15.14 11.75 -4.31
C ASN A 226 13.64 12.00 -4.24
N GLU A 227 12.90 11.36 -5.12
CA GLU A 227 11.44 11.51 -5.20
C GLU A 227 10.76 11.06 -3.90
N GLN A 228 9.72 11.77 -3.50
CA GLN A 228 8.88 11.37 -2.37
C GLN A 228 8.01 10.19 -2.76
N ALA A 229 7.90 9.20 -1.87
CA ALA A 229 6.97 8.09 -2.03
C ALA A 229 5.59 8.44 -1.48
N VAL A 230 4.56 7.79 -2.04
CA VAL A 230 3.17 7.86 -1.57
C VAL A 230 2.65 6.51 -1.08
N LEU A 231 3.20 5.40 -1.56
CA LEU A 231 2.90 4.04 -1.13
C LEU A 231 4.17 3.20 -1.11
N ILE A 232 4.20 2.20 -0.24
CA ILE A 232 5.28 1.21 -0.13
C ILE A 232 4.71 -0.20 0.02
N ALA A 233 5.48 -1.21 -0.41
CA ALA A 233 5.21 -2.62 -0.13
C ALA A 233 6.53 -3.40 -0.02
N ALA A 234 6.55 -4.44 0.81
CA ALA A 234 7.68 -5.33 1.00
C ALA A 234 7.32 -6.75 0.55
N GLY A 235 8.10 -7.32 -0.36
CA GLY A 235 8.09 -8.75 -0.68
C GLY A 235 9.11 -9.53 0.15
N ASP A 236 9.41 -10.77 -0.22
CA ASP A 236 10.30 -11.64 0.56
C ASP A 236 11.66 -10.98 0.85
N LYS A 237 12.36 -10.55 -0.19
CA LYS A 237 13.66 -9.87 -0.11
C LYS A 237 13.78 -8.68 -1.06
N TYR A 238 12.68 -8.03 -1.36
CA TYR A 238 12.62 -6.85 -2.23
C TYR A 238 11.57 -5.88 -1.73
N ASN A 239 11.60 -4.68 -2.26
CA ASN A 239 10.64 -3.63 -1.92
C ASN A 239 10.13 -2.94 -3.18
N LEU A 240 8.96 -2.36 -3.04
CA LEU A 240 8.32 -1.48 -4.02
C LEU A 240 7.97 -0.16 -3.36
N ALA A 241 7.99 0.91 -4.15
CA ALA A 241 7.43 2.20 -3.77
C ALA A 241 6.74 2.84 -4.98
N ILE A 242 5.61 3.50 -4.76
CA ILE A 242 5.04 4.42 -5.74
C ILE A 242 5.51 5.81 -5.38
N GLY A 243 6.15 6.50 -6.32
CA GLY A 243 6.52 7.91 -6.20
C GLY A 243 5.35 8.85 -6.45
N MET A 244 5.49 10.12 -6.09
CA MET A 244 4.49 11.16 -6.39
C MET A 244 4.21 11.32 -7.88
N SER A 245 5.17 10.96 -8.75
CA SER A 245 4.98 10.90 -10.20
C SER A 245 4.14 9.71 -10.68
N SER A 246 3.60 8.89 -9.76
CA SER A 246 2.91 7.63 -10.05
C SER A 246 3.78 6.55 -10.70
N LYS A 247 5.11 6.72 -10.71
CA LYS A 247 6.07 5.70 -11.11
C LYS A 247 6.27 4.68 -10.01
N VAL A 248 6.51 3.44 -10.42
CA VAL A 248 6.80 2.34 -9.50
C VAL A 248 8.30 2.09 -9.45
N TYR A 249 8.86 2.18 -8.27
CA TYR A 249 10.25 1.87 -7.96
C TYR A 249 10.38 0.51 -7.31
N SER A 250 11.43 -0.23 -7.64
CA SER A 250 11.73 -1.55 -7.09
C SER A 250 13.21 -1.69 -6.75
N TRP A 251 13.55 -2.45 -5.71
CA TRP A 251 14.93 -2.76 -5.33
C TRP A 251 15.01 -3.99 -4.44
N GLY A 252 16.17 -4.63 -4.40
CA GLY A 252 16.45 -5.84 -3.65
C GLY A 252 16.68 -7.05 -4.56
N ASN A 253 16.22 -8.23 -4.14
CA ASN A 253 16.38 -9.48 -4.88
C ASN A 253 15.62 -9.45 -6.22
N ASN A 254 16.27 -9.97 -7.28
CA ASN A 254 15.69 -10.12 -8.62
C ASN A 254 15.85 -11.54 -9.20
N ASN A 255 16.11 -12.54 -8.37
CA ASN A 255 16.34 -13.92 -8.86
C ASN A 255 15.14 -14.49 -9.64
N ASN A 256 13.94 -13.97 -9.37
CA ASN A 256 12.67 -14.43 -9.95
C ASN A 256 11.97 -13.33 -10.74
N GLY A 257 12.69 -12.28 -11.19
CA GLY A 257 12.11 -11.16 -11.93
C GLY A 257 11.25 -10.21 -11.10
N GLN A 258 11.30 -10.30 -9.76
CA GLN A 258 10.43 -9.56 -8.84
C GLN A 258 10.68 -8.05 -8.80
N LEU A 259 11.67 -7.53 -9.52
CA LEU A 259 11.86 -6.09 -9.67
C LEU A 259 11.13 -5.51 -10.90
N GLY A 260 10.70 -6.35 -11.85
CA GLY A 260 9.94 -5.91 -13.02
C GLY A 260 10.64 -4.85 -13.88
N ASN A 261 11.97 -4.73 -13.76
CA ASN A 261 12.79 -3.68 -14.39
C ASN A 261 13.33 -4.04 -15.78
N GLY A 262 12.99 -5.25 -16.25
CA GLY A 262 13.48 -5.77 -17.52
C GLY A 262 14.92 -6.25 -17.51
N ASN A 263 15.55 -6.32 -16.36
CA ASN A 263 16.93 -6.73 -16.20
C ASN A 263 16.98 -8.18 -15.67
N ASP A 264 17.81 -9.01 -16.30
CA ASP A 264 18.09 -10.38 -15.84
C ASP A 264 19.19 -10.42 -14.76
N ASP A 265 19.72 -9.25 -14.37
CA ASP A 265 20.73 -9.17 -13.34
C ASP A 265 20.11 -9.48 -11.97
N ARG A 266 20.54 -10.60 -11.39
CA ARG A 266 20.07 -11.12 -10.11
C ARG A 266 20.47 -10.25 -8.91
N SER A 267 21.38 -9.31 -9.11
CA SER A 267 21.89 -8.39 -8.10
C SER A 267 21.74 -6.94 -8.54
N ALA A 268 20.50 -6.49 -8.76
CA ALA A 268 20.27 -5.08 -9.08
C ALA A 268 20.89 -4.17 -7.99
N THR A 269 21.95 -3.46 -8.36
CA THR A 269 22.66 -2.55 -7.45
C THR A 269 21.98 -1.19 -7.34
N GLY A 270 20.84 -1.00 -8.01
CA GLY A 270 20.09 0.23 -8.12
C GLY A 270 18.68 0.17 -7.56
N ILE A 271 18.02 1.32 -7.42
CA ILE A 271 16.56 1.44 -7.40
C ILE A 271 16.16 1.63 -8.85
N ASP A 272 15.39 0.68 -9.36
CA ASP A 272 14.93 0.68 -10.74
C ASP A 272 13.46 1.07 -10.84
N THR A 273 13.05 1.44 -12.04
CA THR A 273 11.65 1.72 -12.35
C THR A 273 11.06 0.52 -13.08
N VAL A 274 9.88 0.10 -12.66
CA VAL A 274 9.16 -1.02 -13.28
C VAL A 274 8.75 -0.70 -14.70
N LYS A 275 8.93 -1.66 -15.62
CA LYS A 275 8.70 -1.51 -17.07
C LYS A 275 7.86 -2.63 -17.64
N TYR A 276 7.16 -2.33 -18.72
CA TYR A 276 6.61 -3.32 -19.64
C TYR A 276 7.67 -3.86 -20.60
N LYS A 277 7.34 -4.95 -21.28
CA LYS A 277 8.27 -5.61 -22.22
C LYS A 277 8.68 -4.74 -23.42
N ASP A 278 7.86 -3.77 -23.78
CA ASP A 278 8.16 -2.78 -24.83
C ASP A 278 9.10 -1.66 -24.37
N GLY A 279 9.55 -1.70 -23.11
CA GLY A 279 10.43 -0.72 -22.48
C GLY A 279 9.72 0.51 -21.92
N THR A 280 8.40 0.62 -22.06
CA THR A 280 7.63 1.70 -21.42
C THR A 280 7.53 1.50 -19.92
N TYR A 281 7.49 2.59 -19.16
CA TYR A 281 7.37 2.52 -17.70
C TYR A 281 5.94 2.23 -17.27
N VAL A 282 5.79 1.51 -16.14
CA VAL A 282 4.50 1.38 -15.48
C VAL A 282 4.18 2.71 -14.80
N GLU A 283 3.18 3.41 -15.32
CA GLU A 283 2.71 4.70 -14.84
C GLU A 283 1.23 4.63 -14.43
N GLY A 284 0.76 5.64 -13.68
CA GLY A 284 -0.61 5.66 -13.17
C GLY A 284 -0.88 4.62 -12.07
N ALA A 285 0.16 4.19 -11.35
CA ALA A 285 0.02 3.28 -10.23
C ALA A 285 -0.69 3.96 -9.05
N VAL A 286 -1.74 3.34 -8.54
CA VAL A 286 -2.56 3.84 -7.42
C VAL A 286 -2.62 2.84 -6.24
N GLY A 287 -2.09 1.63 -6.43
CA GLY A 287 -1.98 0.61 -5.39
C GLY A 287 -0.85 -0.37 -5.71
N ILE A 288 -0.22 -0.89 -4.67
CA ILE A 288 0.79 -1.94 -4.77
C ILE A 288 0.56 -2.98 -3.70
N SER A 289 0.90 -4.21 -4.02
CA SER A 289 0.92 -5.33 -3.07
C SER A 289 1.94 -6.37 -3.51
N THR A 290 2.37 -7.21 -2.58
CA THR A 290 3.32 -8.29 -2.82
C THR A 290 2.79 -9.60 -2.24
N HIS A 291 3.20 -10.70 -2.85
CA HIS A 291 3.00 -12.04 -2.33
C HIS A 291 4.27 -12.88 -2.64
N GLY A 292 5.05 -13.20 -1.59
CA GLY A 292 6.35 -13.84 -1.78
C GLY A 292 7.27 -13.02 -2.69
N ASN A 293 7.64 -13.59 -3.83
CA ASN A 293 8.47 -12.97 -4.86
C ASN A 293 7.66 -12.43 -6.06
N THR A 294 6.38 -12.18 -5.88
CA THR A 294 5.50 -11.63 -6.92
C THR A 294 4.92 -10.29 -6.50
N ALA A 295 4.90 -9.36 -7.42
CA ALA A 295 4.39 -8.00 -7.24
C ALA A 295 3.12 -7.76 -8.04
N TYR A 296 2.17 -7.05 -7.46
CA TYR A 296 0.90 -6.64 -8.05
C TYR A 296 0.73 -5.13 -7.95
N ILE A 297 0.48 -4.49 -9.07
CA ILE A 297 0.31 -3.03 -9.18
C ILE A 297 -1.09 -2.74 -9.67
N LEU A 298 -1.88 -2.06 -8.86
CA LEU A 298 -3.17 -1.53 -9.31
C LEU A 298 -2.95 -0.22 -10.05
N LEU A 299 -3.45 -0.15 -11.27
CA LEU A 299 -3.41 1.06 -12.08
C LEU A 299 -4.72 1.86 -11.93
N ALA A 300 -4.63 3.16 -12.17
CA ALA A 300 -5.77 4.08 -12.07
C ALA A 300 -6.94 3.71 -12.99
N ASN A 301 -6.66 3.03 -14.11
CA ASN A 301 -7.68 2.50 -15.01
C ASN A 301 -8.39 1.23 -14.49
N GLY A 302 -8.08 0.78 -13.26
CA GLY A 302 -8.69 -0.40 -12.63
C GLY A 302 -8.18 -1.74 -13.15
N THR A 303 -7.08 -1.75 -13.92
CA THR A 303 -6.37 -2.98 -14.29
C THR A 303 -5.25 -3.27 -13.30
N VAL A 304 -4.74 -4.49 -13.31
CA VAL A 304 -3.65 -4.92 -12.45
C VAL A 304 -2.47 -5.34 -13.32
N ALA A 305 -1.29 -4.78 -13.06
CA ALA A 305 -0.04 -5.24 -13.62
C ALA A 305 0.67 -6.18 -12.62
N VAL A 306 1.38 -7.18 -13.14
CA VAL A 306 2.02 -8.23 -12.34
C VAL A 306 3.38 -8.59 -12.92
N PHE A 307 4.31 -9.00 -12.06
CA PHE A 307 5.62 -9.56 -12.42
C PHE A 307 6.19 -10.38 -11.25
N GLY A 308 7.19 -11.21 -11.54
CA GLY A 308 7.88 -12.05 -10.57
C GLY A 308 7.54 -13.53 -10.67
N GLU A 309 7.76 -14.28 -9.59
CA GLU A 309 7.83 -15.74 -9.55
C GLU A 309 6.56 -16.46 -10.02
N GLU A 310 5.39 -16.02 -9.56
CA GLU A 310 4.11 -16.68 -9.91
C GLU A 310 3.71 -16.49 -11.37
N TYR A 311 4.46 -15.67 -12.13
CA TYR A 311 4.22 -15.38 -13.54
C TYR A 311 5.44 -15.72 -14.39
N ASP A 312 5.93 -16.95 -14.26
CA ASP A 312 7.06 -17.51 -15.00
C ASP A 312 8.36 -16.72 -14.87
N ASN A 313 8.62 -16.16 -13.67
CA ASN A 313 9.76 -15.30 -13.38
C ASN A 313 9.84 -14.09 -14.33
N GLN A 314 8.70 -13.51 -14.67
CA GLN A 314 8.66 -12.35 -15.55
C GLN A 314 9.38 -11.16 -14.91
N ASN A 315 10.45 -10.73 -15.55
CA ASN A 315 11.21 -9.53 -15.19
C ASN A 315 10.66 -8.24 -15.80
N TYR A 316 9.49 -8.31 -16.45
CA TYR A 316 8.71 -7.19 -16.95
C TYR A 316 7.29 -7.25 -16.42
N ALA A 317 6.68 -6.09 -16.23
CA ALA A 317 5.27 -6.02 -15.89
C ALA A 317 4.40 -6.50 -17.06
N SER A 318 3.34 -7.22 -16.76
CA SER A 318 2.28 -7.58 -17.70
C SER A 318 0.91 -7.34 -17.07
N ILE A 319 -0.09 -7.02 -17.88
CA ILE A 319 -1.46 -6.82 -17.38
C ILE A 319 -2.11 -8.18 -17.15
N VAL A 320 -2.71 -8.35 -15.98
CA VAL A 320 -3.50 -9.55 -15.64
C VAL A 320 -4.74 -9.58 -16.53
N SER A 321 -4.84 -10.61 -17.36
CA SER A 321 -5.95 -10.75 -18.30
C SER A 321 -7.28 -11.01 -17.56
N GLY A 322 -8.35 -10.37 -18.01
CA GLY A 322 -9.69 -10.56 -17.45
C GLY A 322 -9.99 -9.83 -16.13
N LEU A 323 -9.01 -9.14 -15.54
CA LEU A 323 -9.23 -8.23 -14.41
C LEU A 323 -9.39 -6.79 -14.88
N ASN A 324 -10.51 -6.20 -14.54
CA ASN A 324 -10.78 -4.77 -14.72
C ASN A 324 -11.68 -4.27 -13.59
N ASN A 325 -11.84 -2.98 -13.49
CA ASN A 325 -12.63 -2.34 -12.42
C ASN A 325 -12.18 -2.78 -11.01
N ILE A 326 -10.87 -2.94 -10.81
CA ILE A 326 -10.30 -3.30 -9.52
C ILE A 326 -10.15 -2.04 -8.66
N LEU A 327 -10.59 -2.14 -7.41
CA LEU A 327 -10.54 -1.10 -6.39
C LEU A 327 -9.32 -1.24 -5.46
N GLN A 328 -8.91 -2.48 -5.18
CA GLN A 328 -7.83 -2.78 -4.25
C GLN A 328 -7.11 -4.07 -4.65
N VAL A 329 -5.81 -4.10 -4.44
CA VAL A 329 -4.99 -5.31 -4.42
C VAL A 329 -4.45 -5.56 -3.02
N SER A 330 -4.34 -6.84 -2.60
CA SER A 330 -3.75 -7.23 -1.31
C SER A 330 -3.24 -8.68 -1.39
N GLY A 331 -1.92 -8.88 -1.24
CA GLY A 331 -1.31 -10.14 -1.63
C GLY A 331 -1.64 -10.47 -3.09
N ASN A 332 -2.02 -11.70 -3.34
CA ASN A 332 -2.46 -12.17 -4.66
C ASN A 332 -4.01 -12.12 -4.81
N TYR A 333 -4.67 -11.21 -4.09
CA TYR A 333 -6.12 -10.98 -4.21
C TYR A 333 -6.41 -9.59 -4.76
N ALA A 334 -7.48 -9.51 -5.54
CA ALA A 334 -8.02 -8.27 -6.08
C ALA A 334 -9.49 -8.12 -5.67
N LEU A 335 -9.87 -6.91 -5.25
CA LEU A 335 -11.26 -6.53 -4.95
C LEU A 335 -11.76 -5.64 -6.08
N SER A 336 -12.87 -6.02 -6.70
CA SER A 336 -13.52 -5.21 -7.72
C SER A 336 -14.43 -4.13 -7.11
N ILE A 337 -14.78 -3.14 -7.91
CA ILE A 337 -15.75 -2.09 -7.54
C ILE A 337 -17.16 -2.66 -7.27
N SER A 338 -17.47 -3.84 -7.77
CA SER A 338 -18.73 -4.57 -7.49
C SER A 338 -18.69 -5.35 -6.18
N GLY A 339 -17.59 -5.31 -5.43
CA GLY A 339 -17.41 -6.05 -4.18
C GLY A 339 -17.04 -7.52 -4.36
N GLU A 340 -16.66 -7.92 -5.57
CA GLU A 340 -16.19 -9.27 -5.87
C GLU A 340 -14.69 -9.41 -5.53
N VAL A 341 -14.34 -10.54 -4.92
CA VAL A 341 -12.95 -10.88 -4.64
C VAL A 341 -12.45 -11.89 -5.66
N TRP A 342 -11.31 -11.59 -6.25
CA TRP A 342 -10.62 -12.41 -7.23
C TRP A 342 -9.26 -12.85 -6.68
N LYS A 343 -8.92 -14.12 -6.85
CA LYS A 343 -7.58 -14.64 -6.59
C LYS A 343 -6.81 -14.65 -7.91
N MET A 344 -5.68 -13.99 -7.90
CA MET A 344 -4.72 -14.00 -9.00
C MET A 344 -3.80 -15.21 -8.85
N SER A 345 -3.51 -15.90 -9.93
CA SER A 345 -2.72 -17.14 -9.93
C SER A 345 -1.74 -17.16 -11.09
N LYS A 346 -0.78 -18.05 -10.97
CA LYS A 346 0.33 -18.33 -11.90
C LYS A 346 -0.10 -18.49 -13.37
N ASP A 347 -1.29 -19.03 -13.63
CA ASP A 347 -1.77 -19.26 -15.00
C ASP A 347 -2.32 -17.99 -15.67
N ASN A 348 -2.14 -16.84 -15.06
CA ASN A 348 -2.68 -15.54 -15.50
C ASN A 348 -4.21 -15.53 -15.74
N ILE A 349 -4.91 -16.49 -15.13
CA ILE A 349 -6.37 -16.61 -15.17
C ILE A 349 -6.89 -16.36 -13.75
N PRO A 350 -7.40 -15.16 -13.47
CA PRO A 350 -7.98 -14.86 -12.17
C PRO A 350 -9.20 -15.74 -11.90
N THR A 351 -9.31 -16.24 -10.68
CA THR A 351 -10.46 -17.01 -10.24
C THR A 351 -11.28 -16.23 -9.24
N LYS A 352 -12.59 -16.12 -9.48
CA LYS A 352 -13.49 -15.48 -8.53
C LYS A 352 -13.56 -16.33 -7.25
N VAL A 353 -13.29 -15.70 -6.11
CA VAL A 353 -13.52 -16.32 -4.80
C VAL A 353 -15.02 -16.40 -4.58
N MET A 354 -15.53 -17.58 -4.18
CA MET A 354 -16.97 -17.80 -4.00
C MET A 354 -17.57 -16.78 -3.04
N GLY A 355 -18.76 -16.24 -3.42
CA GLY A 355 -19.37 -15.09 -2.76
C GLY A 355 -19.62 -15.30 -1.27
N TYR A 356 -19.34 -14.28 -0.51
CA TYR A 356 -19.74 -14.18 0.88
C TYR A 356 -21.24 -13.93 0.94
N LYS A 357 -21.96 -14.72 1.74
CA LYS A 357 -23.40 -14.58 1.92
C LYS A 357 -23.71 -14.26 3.38
N ASP A 358 -24.73 -13.47 3.60
CA ASP A 358 -25.29 -13.28 4.94
C ASP A 358 -26.06 -14.55 5.41
N ASP A 359 -26.54 -14.53 6.64
CA ASP A 359 -27.31 -15.66 7.23
C ASP A 359 -28.63 -15.95 6.48
N ASN A 360 -29.11 -15.03 5.64
CA ASN A 360 -30.29 -15.16 4.80
C ASN A 360 -29.95 -15.62 3.37
N GLY A 361 -28.68 -15.84 3.06
CA GLY A 361 -28.21 -16.28 1.75
C GLY A 361 -28.02 -15.15 0.71
N ASN A 362 -28.15 -13.88 1.08
CA ASN A 362 -27.90 -12.75 0.21
C ASN A 362 -26.40 -12.55 0.02
N GLU A 363 -25.98 -12.23 -1.20
CA GLU A 363 -24.57 -11.91 -1.50
C GLU A 363 -24.15 -10.61 -0.79
N LEU A 364 -23.02 -10.68 -0.08
CA LEU A 364 -22.40 -9.53 0.59
C LEU A 364 -21.36 -8.88 -0.33
N SER A 365 -21.44 -7.57 -0.49
CA SER A 365 -20.40 -6.80 -1.15
C SER A 365 -19.24 -6.55 -0.19
N ILE A 366 -18.04 -6.96 -0.59
CA ILE A 366 -16.82 -6.72 0.17
C ILE A 366 -16.32 -5.30 -0.11
N LEU A 367 -16.02 -4.54 0.95
CA LEU A 367 -15.53 -3.16 0.83
C LEU A 367 -14.02 -3.04 1.00
N LYS A 368 -13.36 -4.06 1.56
CA LYS A 368 -11.92 -4.05 1.81
C LYS A 368 -11.39 -5.47 1.96
N ILE A 369 -10.20 -5.70 1.45
CA ILE A 369 -9.43 -6.93 1.64
C ILE A 369 -8.11 -6.64 2.34
N ALA A 370 -7.60 -7.61 3.09
CA ALA A 370 -6.26 -7.59 3.66
C ALA A 370 -5.68 -9.01 3.57
N HIS A 371 -4.39 -9.08 3.24
CA HIS A 371 -3.59 -10.31 3.21
C HIS A 371 -2.63 -10.29 4.41
N GLY A 372 -2.46 -11.41 5.06
CA GLY A 372 -1.56 -11.58 6.19
C GLY A 372 -0.55 -12.70 5.94
#